data_79a519371bd299b4231745902ab489d0
#
_entry.id   79a519371bd299b4231745902ab489d0
#
_cell.length_a   1.000
_cell.length_b   1.000
_cell.length_c   1.000
_cell.angle_alpha   90.00
_cell.angle_beta   90.00
_cell.angle_gamma   90.00
#
_symmetry.space_group_name_H-M   'P 1'
#
loop_
_entity.id
_entity.type
_entity.pdbx_description
1 polymer ?
#
loop_
_entity_poly.entity_id
_entity_poly.type
_entity_poly.pdbx_seq_one_letter_code
_entity_poly.pdbx_strand_id
1 'polypeptide(L)'
;LLPIMALNVVVLLAIYFVMDQRAYRKDLAAGRKPLSGGAKLRLSGAHNIVFMLVIVLAVVLSGVLPGMPLFQNAAGDVLGIHIFGSVSLSYPTLIEIAMILAAAFLSFKTTKKDVRTKNNFTWGAIEEVAVLFIGIFITMIPALLFLKAHGADLGLTEPWQMFWATGALSSFLDNTPTYLVFMTTAGALGAAEGVVTTVGTIAVPMLIAI
;
A
#
# COMPACT_ATOMS: atom_id res chain seq x y z
N LEU A 1 13.67 5.64 -5.53
CA LEU A 1 12.70 4.55 -5.77
C LEU A 1 12.33 4.38 -7.25
N LEU A 2 12.07 5.46 -8.02
CA LEU A 2 11.65 5.41 -9.42
C LEU A 2 12.55 4.56 -10.34
N PRO A 3 13.91 4.68 -10.32
CA PRO A 3 14.77 3.86 -11.16
C PRO A 3 14.70 2.36 -10.83
N ILE A 4 14.62 2.02 -9.54
CA ILE A 4 14.53 0.63 -9.08
C ILE A 4 13.19 0.02 -9.49
N MET A 5 12.10 0.78 -9.33
CA MET A 5 10.77 0.36 -9.78
C MET A 5 10.74 0.16 -11.30
N ALA A 6 11.32 1.08 -12.08
CA ALA A 6 11.39 0.96 -13.54
C ALA A 6 12.19 -0.30 -13.96
N LEU A 7 13.31 -0.57 -13.30
CA LEU A 7 14.11 -1.78 -13.55
C LEU A 7 13.27 -3.05 -13.31
N ASN A 8 12.58 -3.13 -12.16
CA ASN A 8 11.72 -4.28 -11.84
C ASN A 8 10.61 -4.47 -12.86
N VAL A 9 9.95 -3.39 -13.27
CA VAL A 9 8.89 -3.43 -14.30
C VAL A 9 9.45 -3.95 -15.62
N VAL A 10 10.60 -3.47 -16.08
CA VAL A 10 11.24 -3.93 -17.33
C VAL A 10 11.59 -5.41 -17.25
N VAL A 11 12.19 -5.86 -16.13
CA VAL A 11 12.56 -7.27 -15.94
C VAL A 11 11.31 -8.17 -15.95
N LEU A 12 10.25 -7.78 -15.22
CA LEU A 12 9.00 -8.55 -15.20
C LEU A 12 8.33 -8.61 -16.57
N LEU A 13 8.27 -7.48 -17.29
CA LEU A 13 7.72 -7.45 -18.64
C LEU A 13 8.52 -8.33 -19.61
N ALA A 14 9.85 -8.35 -19.51
CA ALA A 14 10.69 -9.22 -20.33
C ALA A 14 10.42 -10.70 -20.03
N ILE A 15 10.30 -11.08 -18.76
CA ILE A 15 9.96 -12.45 -18.35
C ILE A 15 8.58 -12.84 -18.89
N TYR A 16 7.57 -11.98 -18.68
CA TYR A 16 6.22 -12.22 -19.21
C TYR A 16 6.19 -12.35 -20.72
N PHE A 17 6.90 -11.49 -21.43
CA PHE A 17 6.97 -11.56 -22.90
C PHE A 17 7.54 -12.90 -23.38
N VAL A 18 8.63 -13.38 -22.76
CA VAL A 18 9.22 -14.68 -23.09
C VAL A 18 8.25 -15.82 -22.79
N MET A 19 7.56 -15.77 -21.64
CA MET A 19 6.58 -16.80 -21.27
C MET A 19 5.39 -16.80 -22.23
N ASP A 20 4.84 -15.63 -22.54
CA ASP A 20 3.73 -15.47 -23.46
C ASP A 20 4.06 -15.95 -24.88
N GLN A 21 5.23 -15.58 -25.41
CA GLN A 21 5.72 -16.06 -26.68
C GLN A 21 5.85 -17.60 -26.73
N ARG A 22 6.32 -18.22 -25.64
CA ARG A 22 6.41 -19.68 -25.55
C ARG A 22 5.03 -20.33 -25.52
N ALA A 23 4.10 -19.77 -24.73
CA ALA A 23 2.72 -20.25 -24.65
C ALA A 23 2.02 -20.11 -26.00
N TYR A 24 2.12 -18.96 -26.65
CA TYR A 24 1.56 -18.69 -27.96
C TYR A 24 2.06 -19.67 -29.05
N ARG A 25 3.38 -19.94 -29.08
CA ARG A 25 3.94 -20.94 -30.01
C ARG A 25 3.41 -22.35 -29.75
N LYS A 26 3.20 -22.73 -28.49
CA LYS A 26 2.58 -24.02 -28.13
C LYS A 26 1.14 -24.11 -28.60
N ASP A 27 0.37 -23.02 -28.44
CA ASP A 27 -1.02 -22.97 -28.88
C ASP A 27 -1.15 -23.05 -30.40
N LEU A 28 -0.26 -22.39 -31.14
CA LEU A 28 -0.18 -22.51 -32.60
C LEU A 28 0.17 -23.93 -33.03
N ALA A 29 1.16 -24.56 -32.38
CA ALA A 29 1.55 -25.94 -32.68
C ALA A 29 0.42 -26.95 -32.35
N ALA A 30 -0.43 -26.65 -31.38
CA ALA A 30 -1.62 -27.43 -31.03
C ALA A 30 -2.81 -27.18 -31.96
N GLY A 31 -2.64 -26.41 -33.06
CA GLY A 31 -3.70 -26.11 -34.03
C GLY A 31 -4.75 -25.14 -33.54
N ARG A 32 -4.54 -24.45 -32.41
CA ARG A 32 -5.42 -23.39 -31.95
C ARG A 32 -5.26 -22.19 -32.86
N LYS A 33 -6.35 -21.77 -33.49
CA LYS A 33 -6.34 -20.57 -34.32
C LYS A 33 -6.02 -19.35 -33.45
N PRO A 34 -5.11 -18.47 -33.88
CA PRO A 34 -4.92 -17.19 -33.22
C PRO A 34 -6.26 -16.48 -33.15
N LEU A 35 -6.56 -15.87 -32.03
CA LEU A 35 -7.70 -14.98 -31.90
C LEU A 35 -7.50 -13.83 -32.90
N SER A 36 -7.96 -14.02 -34.15
CA SER A 36 -8.00 -12.96 -35.16
C SER A 36 -9.12 -11.99 -34.79
N GLY A 37 -8.85 -11.23 -33.78
CA GLY A 37 -9.79 -10.27 -33.26
C GLY A 37 -9.47 -8.87 -33.75
N GLY A 38 -10.05 -8.48 -34.86
CA GLY A 38 -10.26 -7.07 -35.18
C GLY A 38 -11.29 -6.39 -34.27
N ALA A 39 -11.51 -6.90 -33.05
CA ALA A 39 -12.36 -6.27 -32.07
C ALA A 39 -11.69 -4.98 -31.59
N LYS A 40 -12.27 -3.84 -32.00
CA LYS A 40 -11.82 -2.53 -31.50
C LYS A 40 -11.90 -2.53 -29.99
N LEU A 41 -10.76 -2.26 -29.33
CA LEU A 41 -10.70 -2.04 -27.88
C LEU A 41 -11.71 -0.94 -27.52
N ARG A 42 -12.76 -1.32 -26.79
CA ARG A 42 -13.79 -0.40 -26.31
C ARG A 42 -13.72 -0.34 -24.79
N LEU A 43 -13.24 0.76 -24.26
CA LEU A 43 -13.24 1.05 -22.83
C LEU A 43 -14.65 1.47 -22.39
N SER A 44 -15.37 0.55 -21.74
CA SER A 44 -16.65 0.85 -21.08
C SER A 44 -16.37 1.31 -19.65
N GLY A 45 -16.86 2.50 -19.26
CA GLY A 45 -16.61 3.04 -17.94
C GLY A 45 -15.30 3.82 -17.82
N ALA A 46 -14.77 4.34 -18.91
CA ALA A 46 -13.52 5.11 -18.96
C ALA A 46 -13.49 6.33 -18.00
N HIS A 47 -14.66 6.89 -17.65
CA HIS A 47 -14.75 7.96 -16.65
C HIS A 47 -14.23 7.55 -15.25
N ASN A 48 -14.20 6.25 -14.94
CA ASN A 48 -13.62 5.76 -13.68
C ASN A 48 -12.11 5.98 -13.59
N ILE A 49 -11.42 6.18 -14.72
CA ILE A 49 -10.00 6.57 -14.72
C ILE A 49 -9.82 7.92 -14.00
N VAL A 50 -10.77 8.86 -14.18
CA VAL A 50 -10.73 10.14 -13.48
C VAL A 50 -10.85 9.94 -11.96
N PHE A 51 -11.74 9.07 -11.51
CA PHE A 51 -11.87 8.76 -10.07
C PHE A 51 -10.62 8.06 -9.52
N MET A 52 -10.00 7.18 -10.29
CA MET A 52 -8.70 6.61 -9.91
C MET A 52 -7.62 7.69 -9.76
N LEU A 53 -7.55 8.63 -10.69
CA LEU A 53 -6.61 9.75 -10.59
C LEU A 53 -6.89 10.64 -9.39
N VAL A 54 -8.16 10.86 -9.04
CA VAL A 54 -8.55 11.59 -7.82
C VAL A 54 -8.09 10.86 -6.56
N ILE A 55 -8.21 9.53 -6.51
CA ILE A 55 -7.71 8.71 -5.39
C ILE A 55 -6.18 8.83 -5.28
N VAL A 56 -5.46 8.68 -6.40
CA VAL A 56 -4.00 8.85 -6.42
C VAL A 56 -3.60 10.26 -5.95
N LEU A 57 -4.31 11.28 -6.43
CA LEU A 57 -4.08 12.66 -6.00
C LEU A 57 -4.35 12.84 -4.49
N ALA A 58 -5.41 12.23 -3.95
CA ALA A 58 -5.72 12.28 -2.53
C ALA A 58 -4.58 11.71 -1.67
N VAL A 59 -4.04 10.55 -2.06
CA VAL A 59 -2.90 9.92 -1.38
C VAL A 59 -1.63 10.76 -1.49
N VAL A 60 -1.36 11.35 -2.65
CA VAL A 60 -0.20 12.25 -2.82
C VAL A 60 -0.36 13.50 -1.96
N LEU A 61 -1.56 14.09 -1.94
CA LEU A 61 -1.85 15.27 -1.12
C LEU A 61 -1.70 14.98 0.37
N SER A 62 -2.15 13.82 0.85
CA SER A 62 -2.01 13.46 2.28
C SER A 62 -0.56 13.35 2.72
N GLY A 63 0.36 13.04 1.80
CA GLY A 63 1.81 13.05 2.06
C GLY A 63 2.47 14.43 1.98
N VAL A 64 1.92 15.36 1.18
CA VAL A 64 2.50 16.70 0.94
C VAL A 64 1.90 17.76 1.87
N LEU A 65 0.60 17.73 2.09
CA LEU A 65 -0.13 18.74 2.90
C LEU A 65 0.40 18.91 4.33
N PRO A 66 0.82 17.86 5.06
CA PRO A 66 1.40 18.00 6.39
C PRO A 66 2.62 18.91 6.45
N GLY A 67 3.38 19.03 5.35
CA GLY A 67 4.53 19.93 5.23
C GLY A 67 4.18 21.39 4.95
N MET A 68 2.91 21.70 4.69
CA MET A 68 2.49 23.07 4.37
C MET A 68 2.15 23.87 5.65
N PRO A 69 2.56 25.15 5.74
CA PRO A 69 2.27 25.99 6.92
C PRO A 69 0.77 26.13 7.25
N LEU A 70 -0.09 25.97 6.24
CA LEU A 70 -1.56 26.02 6.40
C LEU A 70 -2.09 24.89 7.31
N PHE A 71 -1.41 23.75 7.33
CA PHE A 71 -1.80 22.55 8.09
C PHE A 71 -0.95 22.33 9.34
N GLN A 72 -0.12 23.32 9.70
CA GLN A 72 0.74 23.26 10.90
C GLN A 72 0.35 24.35 11.91
N ASN A 73 0.53 24.02 13.19
CA ASN A 73 0.45 25.01 14.25
C ASN A 73 1.77 25.81 14.36
N ALA A 74 1.81 26.81 15.25
CA ALA A 74 3.02 27.62 15.48
C ALA A 74 4.23 26.79 16.01
N ALA A 75 4.00 25.58 16.53
CA ALA A 75 5.03 24.65 16.99
C ALA A 75 5.50 23.70 15.89
N GLY A 76 4.91 23.74 14.69
CA GLY A 76 5.23 22.84 13.57
C GLY A 76 4.48 21.52 13.59
N ASP A 77 3.56 21.29 14.53
CA ASP A 77 2.76 20.07 14.57
C ASP A 77 1.59 20.16 13.58
N VAL A 78 1.26 19.02 12.98
CA VAL A 78 0.15 18.94 12.02
C VAL A 78 -1.19 19.13 12.72
N LEU A 79 -1.99 20.07 12.24
CA LEU A 79 -3.32 20.34 12.73
C LEU A 79 -4.27 19.17 12.47
N GLY A 80 -5.11 18.86 13.45
CA GLY A 80 -6.06 17.76 13.36
C GLY A 80 -7.12 17.77 14.45
N ILE A 81 -8.04 16.82 14.35
CA ILE A 81 -9.09 16.59 15.35
C ILE A 81 -8.63 15.50 16.30
N HIS A 82 -8.65 15.80 17.59
CA HIS A 82 -8.40 14.83 18.64
C HIS A 82 -9.62 13.93 18.82
N ILE A 83 -9.46 12.60 18.71
CA ILE A 83 -10.59 11.67 18.79
C ILE A 83 -10.67 11.03 20.17
N PHE A 84 -9.58 10.35 20.59
CA PHE A 84 -9.57 9.64 21.87
C PHE A 84 -8.13 9.37 22.33
N GLY A 85 -7.83 9.61 23.58
CA GLY A 85 -6.51 9.36 24.16
C GLY A 85 -5.39 10.12 23.42
N SER A 86 -4.43 9.42 22.83
CA SER A 86 -3.34 9.98 22.01
C SER A 86 -3.64 9.96 20.51
N VAL A 87 -4.85 9.53 20.09
CA VAL A 87 -5.20 9.40 18.67
C VAL A 87 -5.78 10.71 18.16
N SER A 88 -5.08 11.32 17.21
CA SER A 88 -5.55 12.49 16.47
C SER A 88 -5.61 12.18 14.97
N LEU A 89 -6.68 12.64 14.31
CA LEU A 89 -6.82 12.61 12.86
C LEU A 89 -6.42 13.97 12.30
N SER A 90 -5.34 13.99 11.52
CA SER A 90 -4.90 15.23 10.88
C SER A 90 -5.88 15.71 9.82
N TYR A 91 -5.99 17.02 9.59
CA TYR A 91 -6.82 17.54 8.51
C TYR A 91 -6.45 17.03 7.12
N PRO A 92 -5.16 16.87 6.76
CA PRO A 92 -4.76 16.19 5.51
C PRO A 92 -5.35 14.79 5.36
N THR A 93 -5.32 13.98 6.41
CA THR A 93 -5.92 12.63 6.42
C THR A 93 -7.44 12.67 6.24
N LEU A 94 -8.12 13.65 6.88
CA LEU A 94 -9.56 13.83 6.70
C LEU A 94 -9.92 14.21 5.27
N ILE A 95 -9.12 15.08 4.63
CA ILE A 95 -9.28 15.45 3.21
C ILE A 95 -9.09 14.22 2.32
N GLU A 96 -8.06 13.43 2.57
CA GLU A 96 -7.81 12.18 1.85
C GLU A 96 -9.01 11.24 1.92
N ILE A 97 -9.49 10.94 3.13
CA ILE A 97 -10.65 10.07 3.36
C ILE A 97 -11.89 10.61 2.62
N ALA A 98 -12.16 11.93 2.74
CA ALA A 98 -13.29 12.55 2.07
C ALA A 98 -13.21 12.45 0.54
N MET A 99 -12.03 12.67 -0.03
CA MET A 99 -11.79 12.55 -1.48
C MET A 99 -11.98 11.12 -1.96
N ILE A 100 -11.45 10.12 -1.23
CA ILE A 100 -11.59 8.69 -1.56
C ILE A 100 -13.06 8.27 -1.50
N LEU A 101 -13.78 8.64 -0.43
CA LEU A 101 -15.20 8.31 -0.27
C LEU A 101 -16.07 8.99 -1.35
N ALA A 102 -15.78 10.26 -1.68
CA ALA A 102 -16.48 10.98 -2.74
C ALA A 102 -16.22 10.32 -4.11
N ALA A 103 -14.97 9.97 -4.42
CA ALA A 103 -14.63 9.28 -5.66
C ALA A 103 -15.31 7.91 -5.76
N ALA A 104 -15.33 7.13 -4.67
CA ALA A 104 -16.00 5.84 -4.60
C ALA A 104 -17.52 5.98 -4.80
N PHE A 105 -18.16 6.93 -4.11
CA PHE A 105 -19.60 7.20 -4.22
C PHE A 105 -19.98 7.65 -5.63
N LEU A 106 -19.24 8.58 -6.22
CA LEU A 106 -19.47 9.08 -7.58
C LEU A 106 -19.25 7.98 -8.62
N SER A 107 -18.19 7.19 -8.49
CA SER A 107 -17.93 6.03 -9.32
C SER A 107 -19.10 5.04 -9.27
N PHE A 108 -19.55 4.72 -8.05
CA PHE A 108 -20.68 3.81 -7.85
C PHE A 108 -21.99 4.35 -8.47
N LYS A 109 -22.25 5.65 -8.35
CA LYS A 109 -23.47 6.28 -8.87
C LYS A 109 -23.44 6.44 -10.40
N THR A 110 -22.29 6.76 -10.99
CA THR A 110 -22.16 7.07 -12.42
C THR A 110 -21.89 5.83 -13.28
N THR A 111 -21.32 4.76 -12.71
CA THR A 111 -21.03 3.54 -13.46
C THR A 111 -22.29 2.70 -13.66
N LYS A 112 -22.61 2.41 -14.92
CA LYS A 112 -23.79 1.58 -15.30
C LYS A 112 -23.70 0.19 -14.66
N LYS A 113 -24.85 -0.35 -14.22
CA LYS A 113 -24.95 -1.70 -13.65
C LYS A 113 -24.34 -2.77 -14.57
N ASP A 114 -24.57 -2.66 -15.87
CA ASP A 114 -24.05 -3.55 -16.91
C ASP A 114 -22.52 -3.69 -16.89
N VAL A 115 -21.82 -2.57 -16.67
CA VAL A 115 -20.35 -2.56 -16.58
C VAL A 115 -19.88 -3.32 -15.33
N ARG A 116 -20.57 -3.11 -14.21
CA ARG A 116 -20.26 -3.80 -12.94
C ARG A 116 -20.53 -5.30 -13.03
N THR A 117 -21.67 -5.69 -13.60
CA THR A 117 -22.05 -7.09 -13.78
C THR A 117 -21.08 -7.81 -14.71
N LYS A 118 -20.66 -7.18 -15.81
CA LYS A 118 -19.67 -7.76 -16.73
C LYS A 118 -18.27 -7.89 -16.12
N ASN A 119 -17.95 -7.06 -15.14
CA ASN A 119 -16.70 -7.14 -14.38
C ASN A 119 -16.82 -8.00 -13.11
N ASN A 120 -17.93 -8.74 -12.94
CA ASN A 120 -18.18 -9.58 -11.77
C ASN A 120 -18.00 -8.82 -10.44
N PHE A 121 -18.38 -7.54 -10.41
CA PHE A 121 -18.26 -6.73 -9.20
C PHE A 121 -19.18 -7.27 -8.11
N THR A 122 -18.58 -7.60 -6.97
CA THR A 122 -19.28 -8.00 -5.74
C THR A 122 -18.69 -7.26 -4.54
N TRP A 123 -19.48 -7.08 -3.49
CA TRP A 123 -19.01 -6.50 -2.24
C TRP A 123 -18.19 -7.49 -1.39
N GLY A 124 -18.29 -8.80 -1.68
CA GLY A 124 -17.66 -9.85 -0.89
C GLY A 124 -16.17 -9.64 -0.66
N ALA A 125 -15.42 -9.22 -1.70
CA ALA A 125 -13.98 -8.95 -1.55
C ALA A 125 -13.71 -7.78 -0.58
N ILE A 126 -14.55 -6.75 -0.57
CA ILE A 126 -14.40 -5.60 0.33
C ILE A 126 -14.76 -5.99 1.76
N GLU A 127 -15.82 -6.75 1.94
CA GLU A 127 -16.25 -7.28 3.25
C GLU A 127 -15.17 -8.19 3.84
N GLU A 128 -14.63 -9.12 3.04
CA GLU A 128 -13.55 -10.02 3.45
C GLU A 128 -12.32 -9.25 3.92
N VAL A 129 -11.86 -8.28 3.12
CA VAL A 129 -10.71 -7.44 3.47
C VAL A 129 -10.99 -6.62 4.73
N ALA A 130 -12.17 -6.04 4.89
CA ALA A 130 -12.53 -5.26 6.07
C ALA A 130 -12.50 -6.10 7.35
N VAL A 131 -13.09 -7.29 7.32
CA VAL A 131 -13.10 -8.21 8.48
C VAL A 131 -11.69 -8.69 8.80
N LEU A 132 -10.90 -9.02 7.77
CA LEU A 132 -9.52 -9.47 7.91
C LEU A 132 -8.64 -8.38 8.55
N PHE A 133 -8.72 -7.13 8.08
CA PHE A 133 -7.94 -6.04 8.67
C PHE A 133 -8.34 -5.72 10.10
N ILE A 134 -9.63 -5.73 10.42
CA ILE A 134 -10.10 -5.56 11.81
C ILE A 134 -9.47 -6.64 12.70
N GLY A 135 -9.52 -7.90 12.27
CA GLY A 135 -8.92 -9.02 12.99
C GLY A 135 -7.41 -8.86 13.17
N ILE A 136 -6.69 -8.54 12.10
CA ILE A 136 -5.23 -8.33 12.14
C ILE A 136 -4.87 -7.20 13.10
N PHE A 137 -5.48 -6.03 13.00
CA PHE A 137 -5.12 -4.90 13.86
C PHE A 137 -5.40 -5.15 15.33
N ILE A 138 -6.51 -5.83 15.67
CA ILE A 138 -6.80 -6.20 17.05
C ILE A 138 -5.76 -7.18 17.58
N THR A 139 -5.44 -8.22 16.82
CA THR A 139 -4.50 -9.27 17.26
C THR A 139 -3.04 -8.81 17.24
N MET A 140 -2.69 -7.80 16.44
CA MET A 140 -1.35 -7.21 16.42
C MET A 140 -1.00 -6.40 17.66
N ILE A 141 -1.97 -5.82 18.38
CA ILE A 141 -1.69 -4.96 19.54
C ILE A 141 -0.76 -5.63 20.55
N PRO A 142 -1.06 -6.83 21.08
CA PRO A 142 -0.17 -7.49 22.03
C PRO A 142 1.18 -7.88 21.42
N ALA A 143 1.21 -8.25 20.15
CA ALA A 143 2.47 -8.57 19.45
C ALA A 143 3.37 -7.35 19.32
N LEU A 144 2.83 -6.18 18.96
CA LEU A 144 3.60 -4.93 18.88
C LEU A 144 4.08 -4.46 20.24
N LEU A 145 3.28 -4.62 21.29
CA LEU A 145 3.70 -4.32 22.66
C LEU A 145 4.86 -5.23 23.12
N PHE A 146 4.79 -6.50 22.80
CA PHE A 146 5.87 -7.45 23.07
C PHE A 146 7.14 -7.08 22.30
N LEU A 147 7.03 -6.78 21.00
CA LEU A 147 8.19 -6.37 20.18
C LEU A 147 8.79 -5.04 20.63
N LYS A 148 7.98 -4.11 21.11
CA LYS A 148 8.48 -2.86 21.68
C LYS A 148 9.34 -3.09 22.91
N ALA A 149 9.02 -4.11 23.73
CA ALA A 149 9.77 -4.45 24.93
C ALA A 149 10.98 -5.37 24.66
N HIS A 150 10.85 -6.29 23.72
CA HIS A 150 11.80 -7.39 23.48
C HIS A 150 12.32 -7.47 22.03
N GLY A 151 12.04 -6.47 21.20
CA GLY A 151 12.46 -6.48 19.79
C GLY A 151 13.98 -6.53 19.60
N ALA A 152 14.73 -5.92 20.52
CA ALA A 152 16.18 -5.99 20.53
C ALA A 152 16.73 -7.41 20.76
N ASP A 153 15.98 -8.25 21.48
CA ASP A 153 16.39 -9.64 21.80
C ASP A 153 16.30 -10.57 20.57
N LEU A 154 15.63 -10.14 19.50
CA LEU A 154 15.55 -10.89 18.25
C LEU A 154 16.86 -10.97 17.48
N GLY A 155 17.86 -10.16 17.86
CA GLY A 155 19.18 -10.16 17.21
C GLY A 155 19.21 -9.59 15.79
N LEU A 156 18.15 -8.92 15.34
CA LEU A 156 18.09 -8.22 14.04
C LEU A 156 18.70 -6.83 14.19
N THR A 157 20.01 -6.75 14.31
CA THR A 157 20.73 -5.51 14.60
C THR A 157 21.30 -4.81 13.37
N GLU A 158 21.37 -5.53 12.24
CA GLU A 158 22.00 -5.05 11.03
C GLU A 158 20.96 -4.78 9.91
N PRO A 159 21.14 -3.73 9.07
CA PRO A 159 20.21 -3.41 8.00
C PRO A 159 19.96 -4.55 7.01
N TRP A 160 20.98 -5.32 6.67
CA TRP A 160 20.83 -6.46 5.75
C TRP A 160 19.98 -7.59 6.35
N GLN A 161 20.03 -7.80 7.66
CA GLN A 161 19.16 -8.77 8.34
C GLN A 161 17.70 -8.32 8.27
N MET A 162 17.44 -7.03 8.55
CA MET A 162 16.10 -6.43 8.43
C MET A 162 15.58 -6.57 7.00
N PHE A 163 16.38 -6.27 6.00
CA PHE A 163 15.98 -6.36 4.59
C PHE A 163 15.52 -7.77 4.20
N TRP A 164 16.34 -8.78 4.51
CA TRP A 164 15.98 -10.17 4.16
C TRP A 164 14.82 -10.70 4.99
N ALA A 165 14.76 -10.40 6.28
CA ALA A 165 13.67 -10.82 7.14
C ALA A 165 12.35 -10.18 6.74
N THR A 166 12.33 -8.86 6.46
CA THR A 166 11.16 -8.12 5.99
C THR A 166 10.70 -8.65 4.62
N GLY A 167 11.63 -8.81 3.67
CA GLY A 167 11.32 -9.30 2.33
C GLY A 167 10.79 -10.73 2.32
N ALA A 168 11.37 -11.63 3.14
CA ALA A 168 10.88 -12.98 3.27
C ALA A 168 9.47 -13.01 3.88
N LEU A 169 9.24 -12.26 4.97
CA LEU A 169 7.95 -12.24 5.65
C LEU A 169 6.86 -11.55 4.82
N SER A 170 7.19 -10.46 4.11
CA SER A 170 6.28 -9.75 3.21
C SER A 170 5.84 -10.59 2.00
N SER A 171 6.57 -11.67 1.69
CA SER A 171 6.15 -12.61 0.65
C SER A 171 4.96 -13.49 1.05
N PHE A 172 4.67 -13.59 2.35
CA PHE A 172 3.58 -14.42 2.91
C PHE A 172 2.53 -13.60 3.65
N LEU A 173 2.96 -12.50 4.27
CA LEU A 173 2.08 -11.61 5.03
C LEU A 173 1.79 -10.35 4.23
N ASP A 174 0.70 -9.67 4.58
CA ASP A 174 0.42 -8.35 4.04
C ASP A 174 1.51 -7.33 4.43
N ASN A 175 1.78 -6.39 3.54
CA ASN A 175 2.86 -5.41 3.67
C ASN A 175 2.69 -4.52 4.92
N THR A 176 1.47 -4.09 5.23
CA THR A 176 1.22 -3.18 6.36
C THR A 176 1.55 -3.82 7.72
N PRO A 177 1.05 -5.01 8.06
CA PRO A 177 1.47 -5.71 9.27
C PRO A 177 2.97 -5.97 9.33
N THR A 178 3.57 -6.42 8.23
CA THR A 178 4.99 -6.71 8.14
C THR A 178 5.82 -5.46 8.44
N TYR A 179 5.50 -4.33 7.78
CA TYR A 179 6.17 -3.05 8.02
C TYR A 179 6.07 -2.63 9.50
N LEU A 180 4.89 -2.70 10.11
CA LEU A 180 4.70 -2.32 11.52
C LEU A 180 5.51 -3.19 12.49
N VAL A 181 5.59 -4.48 12.24
CA VAL A 181 6.41 -5.42 13.03
C VAL A 181 7.87 -5.03 12.99
N PHE A 182 8.45 -4.89 11.80
CA PHE A 182 9.87 -4.57 11.66
C PHE A 182 10.22 -3.14 12.08
N MET A 183 9.33 -2.18 11.82
CA MET A 183 9.47 -0.81 12.32
C MET A 183 9.49 -0.77 13.85
N THR A 184 8.61 -1.53 14.51
CA THR A 184 8.59 -1.63 15.98
C THR A 184 9.85 -2.32 16.51
N THR A 185 10.30 -3.38 15.87
CA THR A 185 11.54 -4.08 16.21
C THR A 185 12.75 -3.16 16.06
N ALA A 186 12.86 -2.42 14.97
CA ALA A 186 13.94 -1.46 14.74
C ALA A 186 13.90 -0.30 15.75
N GLY A 187 12.71 0.17 16.12
CA GLY A 187 12.53 1.19 17.16
C GLY A 187 12.98 0.72 18.54
N ALA A 188 12.82 -0.57 18.86
CA ALA A 188 13.25 -1.17 20.11
C ALA A 188 14.79 -1.23 20.26
N LEU A 189 15.55 -1.16 19.14
CA LEU A 189 17.02 -1.11 19.18
C LEU A 189 17.55 0.22 19.73
N GLY A 190 16.78 1.31 19.65
CA GLY A 190 17.12 2.60 20.24
C GLY A 190 18.36 3.23 19.60
N ALA A 191 18.27 3.70 18.38
CA ALA A 191 19.39 4.39 17.73
C ALA A 191 19.66 5.76 18.37
N ALA A 192 20.95 6.11 18.51
CA ALA A 192 21.36 7.42 19.01
C ALA A 192 21.07 8.54 17.98
N GLU A 193 21.19 8.22 16.69
CA GLU A 193 20.91 9.12 15.57
C GLU A 193 19.99 8.43 14.56
N GLY A 194 19.03 9.18 14.03
CA GLY A 194 18.07 8.64 13.04
C GLY A 194 16.79 9.42 12.96
N VAL A 195 15.76 8.76 12.46
CA VAL A 195 14.40 9.33 12.34
C VAL A 195 13.62 9.04 13.61
N VAL A 196 13.11 10.07 14.24
CA VAL A 196 12.22 9.94 15.41
C VAL A 196 10.85 9.49 14.94
N THR A 197 10.39 8.37 15.46
CA THR A 197 9.10 7.76 15.12
C THR A 197 8.27 7.52 16.38
N THR A 198 7.02 7.12 16.22
CA THR A 198 6.13 6.76 17.34
C THR A 198 6.58 5.52 18.12
N VAL A 199 7.45 4.70 17.53
CA VAL A 199 7.98 3.47 18.16
C VAL A 199 9.41 3.63 18.71
N GLY A 200 10.06 4.76 18.45
CA GLY A 200 11.43 5.06 18.89
C GLY A 200 12.24 5.74 17.78
N THR A 201 13.53 6.02 18.07
CA THR A 201 14.46 6.54 17.07
C THR A 201 15.05 5.38 16.29
N ILE A 202 14.91 5.42 14.96
CA ILE A 202 15.36 4.38 14.03
C ILE A 202 16.48 4.94 13.17
N ALA A 203 17.61 4.24 13.10
CA ALA A 203 18.71 4.59 12.21
C ALA A 203 18.24 4.58 10.74
N VAL A 204 18.66 5.58 9.96
CA VAL A 204 18.24 5.72 8.54
C VAL A 204 18.50 4.45 7.72
N PRO A 205 19.66 3.77 7.81
CA PRO A 205 19.89 2.53 7.07
C PRO A 205 18.89 1.41 7.42
N MET A 206 18.47 1.33 8.69
CA MET A 206 17.47 0.35 9.14
C MET A 206 16.10 0.65 8.56
N LEU A 207 15.71 1.94 8.57
CA LEU A 207 14.43 2.37 8.01
C LEU A 207 14.33 2.16 6.49
N ILE A 208 15.47 2.26 5.78
CA ILE A 208 15.54 1.99 4.34
C ILE A 208 15.45 0.48 4.04
N ALA A 209 15.91 -0.36 4.98
CA ALA A 209 15.94 -1.81 4.84
C ALA A 209 14.58 -2.48 5.14
N ILE A 210 13.69 -1.80 5.84
CA ILE A 210 12.33 -2.24 6.15
C ILE A 210 11.37 -1.90 5.01
#